data_35d34ec63ad2244ca4a92606d80a886c
#
_entry.id   35d34ec63ad2244ca4a92606d80a886c
#
_cell.length_a   1.000
_cell.length_b   1.000
_cell.length_c   1.000
_cell.angle_alpha   90.00
_cell.angle_beta   90.00
_cell.angle_gamma   90.00
#
_symmetry.space_group_name_H-M   'P 1'
#
loop_
_entity.id
_entity.type
_entity.pdbx_description
1 polymer ?
#
loop_
_entity_poly.entity_id
_entity_poly.type
_entity_poly.pdbx_seq_one_letter_code
_entity_poly.pdbx_strand_id
1 'polypeptide(L)'
;MVYRQIDATGKMEVLMYDGSNMTKVIESHTVKAGKSVKFFYNNYTARNPFVTDSAHEAQFVYKELGSLILVDENGKELRVPIEFNNGPNDPTKAGLTSAPIIEGYIADIEYVVPEDPGKDITVIYTANAAKAEIIYVDETRGKQLETVAVDGKYNETINYSTADKIKYYESLGYELVKDGYVGGKFGEDTKTFYVTFKHGTVVVNPETLGKPDELINPDNPDGPKYPADSANLNKDVTNTIHYVYADGTTAKPSHTQTLTFIGSGMIDKVTGQYVEVDENGNVKLDEKGNPIPGKLNGQHLMELRLYKSFLQILPATLQIGKKLVALKM
;
A
#
# COMPACT_ATOMS: atom_id res chain seq x y z
N MET A 1 13.22 -11.48 68.18
CA MET A 1 13.88 -12.80 68.32
C MET A 1 13.58 -13.63 67.10
N VAL A 2 14.53 -14.45 66.67
CA VAL A 2 14.38 -15.37 65.55
C VAL A 2 14.71 -16.78 66.05
N TYR A 3 13.94 -17.77 65.63
CA TYR A 3 14.13 -19.18 65.90
C TYR A 3 14.59 -19.85 64.62
N ARG A 4 15.73 -20.53 64.63
CA ARG A 4 16.29 -21.26 63.50
C ARG A 4 16.50 -22.71 63.88
N GLN A 5 15.82 -23.63 63.23
CA GLN A 5 16.03 -25.07 63.46
C GLN A 5 17.45 -25.48 63.00
N ILE A 6 18.13 -26.22 63.87
CA ILE A 6 19.51 -26.68 63.59
C ILE A 6 19.51 -28.08 63.02
N ASP A 7 18.64 -28.96 63.52
CA ASP A 7 18.62 -30.39 63.14
C ASP A 7 17.20 -30.98 63.24
N ALA A 8 17.07 -32.21 62.79
CA ALA A 8 15.78 -32.93 62.80
C ALA A 8 15.32 -33.35 64.22
N THR A 9 16.12 -33.17 65.24
CA THR A 9 15.73 -33.47 66.66
C THR A 9 14.97 -32.28 67.27
N GLY A 10 14.72 -31.23 66.54
CA GLY A 10 14.04 -30.02 66.99
C GLY A 10 14.94 -29.08 67.81
N LYS A 11 16.21 -29.26 67.73
CA LYS A 11 17.19 -28.35 68.34
C LYS A 11 17.16 -27.04 67.55
N MET A 12 16.99 -25.90 68.26
CA MET A 12 16.89 -24.57 67.67
C MET A 12 17.98 -23.66 68.20
N GLU A 13 18.46 -22.81 67.33
CA GLU A 13 19.15 -21.59 67.67
C GLU A 13 18.15 -20.46 67.87
N VAL A 14 18.18 -19.81 69.01
CA VAL A 14 17.32 -18.65 69.30
C VAL A 14 18.21 -17.41 69.33
N LEU A 15 17.95 -16.50 68.41
CA LEU A 15 18.75 -15.31 68.18
C LEU A 15 17.97 -14.05 68.66
N MET A 16 18.64 -13.23 69.44
CA MET A 16 18.15 -11.90 69.81
C MET A 16 18.93 -10.87 69.01
N TYR A 17 18.19 -10.03 68.31
CA TYR A 17 18.73 -8.94 67.47
C TYR A 17 18.57 -7.58 68.16
N ASP A 18 19.49 -6.64 67.83
CA ASP A 18 19.41 -5.26 68.21
C ASP A 18 18.37 -4.53 67.32
N GLY A 19 17.28 -4.08 67.93
CA GLY A 19 16.20 -3.37 67.25
C GLY A 19 15.40 -4.24 66.25
N SER A 20 14.58 -3.57 65.47
CA SER A 20 13.64 -4.17 64.54
C SER A 20 14.25 -4.52 63.16
N ASN A 21 15.41 -4.02 62.84
CA ASN A 21 16.07 -4.20 61.53
C ASN A 21 16.88 -5.54 61.42
N MET A 22 16.99 -6.28 62.51
CA MET A 22 17.65 -7.60 62.55
C MET A 22 19.07 -7.64 61.94
N THR A 23 19.85 -6.56 62.08
CA THR A 23 21.18 -6.47 61.45
C THR A 23 22.30 -6.97 62.35
N LYS A 24 22.12 -6.97 63.67
CA LYS A 24 23.15 -7.38 64.62
C LYS A 24 22.57 -8.30 65.67
N VAL A 25 23.11 -9.51 65.76
CA VAL A 25 22.80 -10.43 66.82
C VAL A 25 23.46 -9.95 68.09
N ILE A 26 22.70 -9.78 69.18
CA ILE A 26 23.18 -9.39 70.48
C ILE A 26 23.56 -10.65 71.31
N GLU A 27 22.69 -11.63 71.29
CA GLU A 27 22.81 -12.86 72.07
C GLU A 27 22.19 -14.03 71.30
N SER A 28 22.81 -15.19 71.36
CA SER A 28 22.26 -16.42 70.77
C SER A 28 22.41 -17.60 71.73
N HIS A 29 21.44 -18.49 71.70
CA HIS A 29 21.42 -19.73 72.48
C HIS A 29 20.95 -20.91 71.66
N THR A 30 21.56 -22.04 71.87
CA THR A 30 21.07 -23.29 71.31
C THR A 30 20.20 -24.01 72.35
N VAL A 31 18.94 -24.28 71.98
CA VAL A 31 17.90 -24.78 72.86
C VAL A 31 17.32 -26.08 72.33
N LYS A 32 17.30 -27.11 73.13
CA LYS A 32 16.69 -28.42 72.83
C LYS A 32 15.15 -28.25 72.73
N ALA A 33 14.51 -29.16 72.01
CA ALA A 33 13.06 -29.22 71.92
C ALA A 33 12.36 -29.14 73.27
N GLY A 34 11.31 -28.31 73.37
CA GLY A 34 10.53 -28.13 74.58
C GLY A 34 11.21 -27.46 75.78
N LYS A 35 12.51 -27.12 75.64
CA LYS A 35 13.26 -26.42 76.68
C LYS A 35 13.20 -24.93 76.53
N SER A 36 13.56 -24.19 77.55
CA SER A 36 13.60 -22.72 77.59
C SER A 36 15.04 -22.26 77.87
N VAL A 37 15.35 -21.05 77.42
CA VAL A 37 16.59 -20.34 77.71
C VAL A 37 16.25 -18.92 78.14
N LYS A 38 17.00 -18.36 79.05
CA LYS A 38 16.88 -17.02 79.54
C LYS A 38 18.00 -16.17 78.92
N PHE A 39 17.60 -15.10 78.25
CA PHE A 39 18.54 -14.13 77.70
C PHE A 39 18.99 -13.14 78.77
N PHE A 40 20.28 -12.92 78.85
CA PHE A 40 20.86 -12.01 79.84
C PHE A 40 20.56 -10.52 79.54
N TYR A 41 20.53 -10.19 78.27
CA TYR A 41 20.38 -8.80 77.83
C TYR A 41 19.13 -8.11 78.40
N ASN A 42 17.97 -8.78 78.34
CA ASN A 42 16.70 -8.19 78.78
C ASN A 42 15.90 -9.06 79.75
N ASN A 43 16.53 -10.09 80.33
CA ASN A 43 15.93 -11.04 81.25
C ASN A 43 14.72 -11.81 80.65
N TYR A 44 14.64 -11.87 79.31
CA TYR A 44 13.59 -12.55 78.62
C TYR A 44 13.84 -14.07 78.54
N THR A 45 12.77 -14.83 78.71
CA THR A 45 12.81 -16.28 78.56
C THR A 45 12.16 -16.69 77.24
N ALA A 46 12.94 -17.31 76.37
CA ALA A 46 12.48 -17.90 75.13
C ALA A 46 12.33 -19.42 75.29
N ARG A 47 11.25 -19.97 74.85
CA ARG A 47 11.00 -21.41 74.84
C ARG A 47 11.13 -21.92 73.42
N ASN A 48 11.87 -23.02 73.24
CA ASN A 48 11.87 -23.76 71.99
C ASN A 48 10.48 -24.43 71.83
N PRO A 49 9.65 -24.04 70.88
CA PRO A 49 8.28 -24.52 70.71
C PRO A 49 8.24 -25.95 70.13
N PHE A 50 9.38 -26.49 69.71
CA PHE A 50 9.41 -27.81 69.08
C PHE A 50 9.08 -28.90 70.09
N VAL A 51 8.12 -29.76 69.76
CA VAL A 51 7.65 -30.88 70.62
C VAL A 51 7.99 -32.15 69.85
N THR A 52 8.84 -33.03 70.50
CA THR A 52 9.31 -34.29 69.89
C THR A 52 8.35 -35.44 69.95
N ASP A 53 7.36 -35.35 70.84
CA ASP A 53 6.49 -36.47 71.18
C ASP A 53 5.05 -36.38 70.60
N SER A 54 4.79 -35.39 69.77
CA SER A 54 3.50 -35.28 69.07
C SER A 54 3.74 -35.03 67.58
N ALA A 55 3.10 -35.83 66.75
CA ALA A 55 2.99 -35.56 65.35
C ALA A 55 2.18 -34.24 65.18
N HIS A 56 2.81 -33.22 64.65
CA HIS A 56 2.13 -31.99 64.23
C HIS A 56 1.86 -32.10 62.76
N GLU A 57 0.60 -32.33 62.42
CA GLU A 57 0.14 -32.13 61.05
C GLU A 57 -0.18 -30.66 60.86
N ALA A 58 0.50 -30.00 59.93
CA ALA A 58 0.16 -28.72 59.41
C ALA A 58 -0.46 -28.91 58.02
N GLN A 59 -1.73 -28.67 57.90
CA GLN A 59 -2.39 -28.69 56.60
C GLN A 59 -2.35 -27.28 56.00
N PHE A 60 -1.64 -27.16 54.90
CA PHE A 60 -1.67 -25.93 54.09
C PHE A 60 -2.67 -26.14 52.98
N VAL A 61 -3.76 -25.38 53.00
CA VAL A 61 -4.76 -25.39 51.96
C VAL A 61 -4.36 -24.33 50.91
N TYR A 62 -4.04 -24.79 49.74
CA TYR A 62 -3.75 -23.94 48.59
C TYR A 62 -5.04 -23.78 47.78
N LYS A 63 -5.31 -22.59 47.30
CA LYS A 63 -6.26 -22.32 46.24
C LYS A 63 -5.52 -22.11 44.93
N GLU A 64 -6.11 -22.62 43.87
CA GLU A 64 -5.64 -22.31 42.53
C GLU A 64 -5.80 -20.80 42.29
N LEU A 65 -4.82 -20.17 41.69
CA LEU A 65 -4.92 -18.77 41.29
C LEU A 65 -5.72 -18.64 40.00
N GLY A 66 -6.51 -17.60 39.89
CA GLY A 66 -7.11 -17.18 38.63
C GLY A 66 -6.12 -16.47 37.75
N SER A 67 -6.60 -16.06 36.61
CA SER A 67 -5.80 -15.46 35.55
C SER A 67 -6.42 -14.18 35.00
N LEU A 68 -5.58 -13.36 34.42
CA LEU A 68 -5.98 -12.25 33.57
C LEU A 68 -6.25 -12.79 32.17
N ILE A 69 -7.51 -12.77 31.75
CA ILE A 69 -7.97 -13.23 30.43
C ILE A 69 -7.97 -12.04 29.49
N LEU A 70 -7.22 -12.15 28.37
CA LEU A 70 -6.99 -11.05 27.43
C LEU A 70 -7.80 -11.30 26.17
N VAL A 71 -8.88 -10.53 25.97
CA VAL A 71 -9.81 -10.73 24.85
C VAL A 71 -9.98 -9.46 24.02
N ASP A 72 -10.37 -9.61 22.76
CA ASP A 72 -10.87 -8.49 21.95
C ASP A 72 -12.34 -8.13 22.29
N GLU A 73 -12.85 -7.09 21.64
CA GLU A 73 -14.24 -6.62 21.81
C GLU A 73 -15.30 -7.70 21.49
N ASN A 74 -14.93 -8.76 20.79
CA ASN A 74 -15.82 -9.88 20.43
C ASN A 74 -15.64 -11.09 21.37
N GLY A 75 -14.81 -10.97 22.41
CA GLY A 75 -14.53 -12.04 23.35
C GLY A 75 -13.51 -13.08 22.85
N LYS A 76 -12.83 -12.82 21.75
CA LYS A 76 -11.79 -13.71 21.23
C LYS A 76 -10.49 -13.48 22.00
N GLU A 77 -9.90 -14.55 22.50
CA GLU A 77 -8.59 -14.49 23.15
C GLU A 77 -7.50 -13.98 22.21
N LEU A 78 -6.74 -12.99 22.68
CA LEU A 78 -5.63 -12.38 21.96
C LEU A 78 -4.29 -13.00 22.32
N ARG A 79 -4.13 -13.43 23.57
CA ARG A 79 -2.95 -14.12 24.10
C ARG A 79 -3.37 -15.12 25.16
N VAL A 80 -2.45 -16.02 25.53
CA VAL A 80 -2.62 -16.92 26.66
C VAL A 80 -2.87 -16.13 27.95
N PRO A 81 -3.76 -16.59 28.82
CA PRO A 81 -4.04 -15.96 30.10
C PRO A 81 -2.76 -15.79 30.94
N ILE A 82 -2.74 -14.74 31.76
CA ILE A 82 -1.64 -14.45 32.68
C ILE A 82 -2.10 -14.82 34.08
N GLU A 83 -1.51 -15.86 34.66
CA GLU A 83 -1.79 -16.29 36.03
C GLU A 83 -1.45 -15.18 37.03
N PHE A 84 -2.30 -14.95 38.01
CA PHE A 84 -2.04 -13.99 39.07
C PHE A 84 -0.90 -14.44 39.97
N ASN A 85 -0.16 -13.48 40.51
CA ASN A 85 0.88 -13.72 41.50
C ASN A 85 0.37 -13.35 42.90
N ASN A 86 0.92 -13.99 43.93
CA ASN A 86 0.69 -13.60 45.31
C ASN A 86 1.27 -12.22 45.59
N GLY A 87 0.61 -11.44 46.45
CA GLY A 87 1.11 -10.17 46.92
C GLY A 87 2.47 -10.37 47.69
N PRO A 88 3.47 -9.52 47.43
CA PRO A 88 4.81 -9.70 48.01
C PRO A 88 4.83 -9.55 49.55
N ASN A 89 3.86 -8.83 50.11
CA ASN A 89 3.77 -8.61 51.56
C ASN A 89 2.69 -9.45 52.26
N ASP A 90 1.74 -10.00 51.49
CA ASP A 90 0.65 -10.83 51.99
C ASP A 90 0.32 -11.92 50.96
N PRO A 91 0.78 -13.12 51.14
CA PRO A 91 0.58 -14.22 50.19
C PRO A 91 -0.88 -14.72 50.16
N THR A 92 -1.76 -14.20 51.01
CA THR A 92 -3.21 -14.49 50.95
C THR A 92 -3.98 -13.59 49.98
N LYS A 93 -3.30 -12.59 49.44
CA LYS A 93 -3.82 -11.63 48.46
C LYS A 93 -3.03 -11.74 47.15
N ALA A 94 -3.68 -11.44 46.06
CA ALA A 94 -2.98 -11.30 44.79
C ALA A 94 -2.12 -10.02 44.76
N GLY A 95 -1.02 -10.11 44.05
CA GLY A 95 -0.22 -8.96 43.65
C GLY A 95 -0.82 -8.18 42.50
N LEU A 96 -0.21 -7.04 42.20
CA LEU A 96 -0.52 -6.28 40.98
C LEU A 96 -0.13 -7.08 39.73
N THR A 97 -1.06 -7.24 38.79
CA THR A 97 -0.82 -7.84 37.47
C THR A 97 -1.11 -6.81 36.39
N SER A 98 -0.11 -6.50 35.57
CA SER A 98 -0.26 -5.53 34.48
C SER A 98 -0.84 -6.20 33.24
N ALA A 99 -1.79 -5.52 32.58
CA ALA A 99 -2.22 -5.88 31.26
C ALA A 99 -1.08 -5.61 30.26
N PRO A 100 -0.65 -6.60 29.46
CA PRO A 100 0.44 -6.41 28.54
C PRO A 100 0.03 -5.51 27.39
N ILE A 101 1.00 -4.78 26.83
CA ILE A 101 0.79 -4.07 25.57
C ILE A 101 0.62 -5.09 24.45
N ILE A 102 -0.48 -5.01 23.74
CA ILE A 102 -0.76 -5.81 22.54
C ILE A 102 -0.78 -4.86 21.35
N GLU A 103 0.10 -5.14 20.38
CA GLU A 103 0.24 -4.35 19.16
C GLU A 103 -1.10 -4.16 18.46
N GLY A 104 -1.44 -2.91 18.13
CA GLY A 104 -2.67 -2.55 17.46
C GLY A 104 -3.92 -2.51 18.34
N TYR A 105 -3.79 -2.68 19.67
CA TYR A 105 -4.91 -2.66 20.60
C TYR A 105 -4.65 -1.75 21.81
N ILE A 106 -5.74 -1.27 22.39
CA ILE A 106 -5.75 -0.51 23.65
C ILE A 106 -6.54 -1.33 24.66
N ALA A 107 -5.91 -1.63 25.82
CA ALA A 107 -6.57 -2.28 26.94
C ALA A 107 -7.50 -1.29 27.66
N ASP A 108 -8.64 -1.75 28.13
CA ASP A 108 -9.58 -0.99 28.97
C ASP A 108 -9.04 -0.79 30.40
N ILE A 109 -8.13 -1.65 30.84
CA ILE A 109 -7.50 -1.63 32.16
C ILE A 109 -5.98 -1.84 31.99
N GLU A 110 -5.16 -0.99 32.62
CA GLU A 110 -3.70 -1.10 32.57
C GLU A 110 -3.13 -2.13 33.55
N TYR A 111 -3.74 -2.27 34.70
CA TYR A 111 -3.34 -3.22 35.75
C TYR A 111 -4.51 -3.63 36.62
N VAL A 112 -4.39 -4.80 37.23
CA VAL A 112 -5.42 -5.38 38.09
C VAL A 112 -4.77 -5.82 39.41
N VAL A 113 -5.48 -5.59 40.52
CA VAL A 113 -5.27 -6.22 41.80
C VAL A 113 -6.57 -6.91 42.18
N PRO A 114 -6.74 -8.22 41.94
CA PRO A 114 -7.99 -8.88 42.16
C PRO A 114 -8.32 -8.97 43.65
N GLU A 115 -9.58 -8.70 43.99
CA GLU A 115 -10.09 -8.88 45.36
C GLU A 115 -10.12 -10.36 45.79
N ASP A 116 -10.49 -11.25 44.86
CA ASP A 116 -10.39 -12.71 45.01
C ASP A 116 -9.35 -13.27 44.05
N PRO A 117 -8.16 -13.63 44.52
CA PRO A 117 -7.09 -14.11 43.67
C PRO A 117 -7.40 -15.46 42.97
N GLY A 118 -8.46 -16.17 43.38
CA GLY A 118 -8.87 -17.43 42.75
C GLY A 118 -9.84 -17.27 41.60
N LYS A 119 -10.20 -16.03 41.20
CA LYS A 119 -11.12 -15.75 40.08
C LYS A 119 -10.42 -15.07 38.93
N ASP A 120 -10.80 -15.51 37.73
CA ASP A 120 -10.33 -14.85 36.50
C ASP A 120 -10.93 -13.44 36.39
N ILE A 121 -10.14 -12.55 35.80
CA ILE A 121 -10.55 -11.21 35.40
C ILE A 121 -10.29 -11.04 33.92
N THR A 122 -11.30 -10.55 33.20
CA THR A 122 -11.18 -10.28 31.76
C THR A 122 -10.80 -8.83 31.52
N VAL A 123 -9.77 -8.63 30.69
CA VAL A 123 -9.37 -7.33 30.12
C VAL A 123 -9.79 -7.30 28.67
N ILE A 124 -10.52 -6.25 28.29
CA ILE A 124 -11.01 -6.06 26.94
C ILE A 124 -10.06 -5.12 26.19
N TYR A 125 -9.60 -5.59 25.05
CA TYR A 125 -8.73 -4.85 24.15
C TYR A 125 -9.52 -4.35 22.95
N THR A 126 -9.56 -3.03 22.78
CA THR A 126 -10.16 -2.37 21.62
C THR A 126 -9.15 -2.21 20.52
N ALA A 127 -9.46 -2.67 19.30
CA ALA A 127 -8.60 -2.52 18.15
C ALA A 127 -8.48 -1.03 17.74
N ASN A 128 -7.27 -0.57 17.50
CA ASN A 128 -6.98 0.78 17.05
C ASN A 128 -7.64 1.08 15.70
N ALA A 129 -8.05 2.33 15.48
CA ALA A 129 -8.42 2.81 14.16
C ALA A 129 -7.24 2.67 13.20
N ALA A 130 -7.51 2.19 11.99
CA ALA A 130 -6.52 1.94 10.98
C ALA A 130 -7.01 2.37 9.60
N LYS A 131 -6.08 2.58 8.66
CA LYS A 131 -6.37 3.09 7.32
C LYS A 131 -5.66 2.29 6.25
N ALA A 132 -6.29 2.27 5.07
CA ALA A 132 -5.65 1.90 3.83
C ALA A 132 -5.93 2.98 2.77
N GLU A 133 -5.01 3.17 1.84
CA GLU A 133 -5.15 4.12 0.75
C GLU A 133 -4.93 3.40 -0.58
N ILE A 134 -5.85 3.61 -1.51
CA ILE A 134 -5.73 3.15 -2.89
C ILE A 134 -5.48 4.37 -3.76
N ILE A 135 -4.30 4.47 -4.34
CA ILE A 135 -3.85 5.60 -5.15
C ILE A 135 -3.90 5.19 -6.63
N TYR A 136 -4.73 5.90 -7.39
CA TYR A 136 -4.85 5.75 -8.84
C TYR A 136 -3.90 6.73 -9.51
N VAL A 137 -3.07 6.23 -10.43
CA VAL A 137 -1.96 6.99 -11.03
C VAL A 137 -2.03 6.91 -12.55
N ASP A 138 -1.92 8.06 -13.21
CA ASP A 138 -1.63 8.20 -14.62
C ASP A 138 -0.11 8.13 -14.83
N GLU A 139 0.39 6.99 -15.27
CA GLU A 139 1.82 6.80 -15.55
C GLU A 139 2.30 7.63 -16.75
N THR A 140 1.41 7.87 -17.74
CA THR A 140 1.76 8.67 -18.92
C THR A 140 2.19 10.07 -18.53
N ARG A 141 1.56 10.67 -17.53
CA ARG A 141 1.90 12.02 -17.04
C ARG A 141 2.63 12.04 -15.70
N GLY A 142 2.81 10.88 -15.07
CA GLY A 142 3.35 10.79 -13.71
C GLY A 142 2.48 11.51 -12.69
N LYS A 143 1.16 11.52 -12.87
CA LYS A 143 0.21 12.26 -12.01
C LYS A 143 -0.72 11.32 -11.27
N GLN A 144 -0.98 11.67 -10.03
CA GLN A 144 -2.03 11.05 -9.25
C GLN A 144 -3.40 11.50 -9.82
N LEU A 145 -4.28 10.54 -10.08
CA LEU A 145 -5.65 10.77 -10.52
C LEU A 145 -6.58 10.93 -9.32
N GLU A 146 -6.47 10.01 -8.37
CA GLU A 146 -7.34 9.97 -7.19
C GLU A 146 -6.65 9.20 -6.06
N THR A 147 -7.02 9.49 -4.81
CA THR A 147 -6.78 8.62 -3.66
C THR A 147 -8.10 8.27 -3.00
N VAL A 148 -8.32 7.00 -2.79
CA VAL A 148 -9.46 6.49 -2.03
C VAL A 148 -8.94 6.00 -0.68
N ALA A 149 -9.42 6.61 0.40
CA ALA A 149 -9.16 6.17 1.76
C ALA A 149 -10.20 5.14 2.18
N VAL A 150 -9.75 4.07 2.82
CA VAL A 150 -10.60 3.04 3.44
C VAL A 150 -10.24 2.99 4.92
N ASP A 151 -11.22 3.31 5.75
CA ASP A 151 -11.08 3.28 7.21
C ASP A 151 -11.54 1.92 7.74
N GLY A 152 -10.92 1.47 8.83
CA GLY A 152 -11.23 0.23 9.52
C GLY A 152 -10.53 0.15 10.87
N LYS A 153 -10.42 -1.06 11.40
CA LYS A 153 -9.74 -1.34 12.66
C LYS A 153 -8.54 -2.27 12.42
N TYR A 154 -7.55 -2.19 13.30
CA TYR A 154 -6.40 -3.09 13.27
C TYR A 154 -6.82 -4.56 13.14
N ASN A 155 -6.15 -5.30 12.26
CA ASN A 155 -6.40 -6.72 11.96
C ASN A 155 -7.75 -7.04 11.30
N GLU A 156 -8.63 -6.05 11.06
CA GLU A 156 -9.83 -6.18 10.25
C GLU A 156 -9.47 -6.39 8.77
N THR A 157 -10.30 -7.10 8.02
CA THR A 157 -10.11 -7.28 6.57
C THR A 157 -10.44 -5.99 5.83
N ILE A 158 -9.54 -5.54 4.96
CA ILE A 158 -9.78 -4.40 4.06
C ILE A 158 -10.79 -4.86 3.01
N ASN A 159 -12.02 -4.36 3.13
CA ASN A 159 -13.09 -4.70 2.20
C ASN A 159 -13.24 -3.58 1.16
N TYR A 160 -12.53 -3.72 0.05
CA TYR A 160 -12.53 -2.78 -1.07
C TYR A 160 -12.41 -3.54 -2.40
N SER A 161 -12.93 -2.93 -3.48
CA SER A 161 -12.78 -3.43 -4.85
C SER A 161 -12.37 -2.28 -5.77
N THR A 162 -11.35 -2.50 -6.57
CA THR A 162 -10.87 -1.56 -7.58
C THR A 162 -11.68 -1.61 -8.88
N ALA A 163 -12.49 -2.66 -9.08
CA ALA A 163 -13.13 -2.97 -10.36
C ALA A 163 -13.97 -1.85 -10.96
N ASP A 164 -14.77 -1.14 -10.14
CA ASP A 164 -15.63 -0.06 -10.63
C ASP A 164 -14.80 1.18 -11.02
N LYS A 165 -13.75 1.48 -10.27
CA LYS A 165 -12.83 2.57 -10.59
C LYS A 165 -11.99 2.25 -11.83
N ILE A 166 -11.57 1.01 -12.01
CA ILE A 166 -10.87 0.58 -13.23
C ILE A 166 -11.78 0.81 -14.45
N LYS A 167 -13.00 0.31 -14.42
CA LYS A 167 -13.96 0.54 -15.50
C LYS A 167 -14.22 2.03 -15.77
N TYR A 168 -14.32 2.81 -14.70
CA TYR A 168 -14.48 4.26 -14.83
C TYR A 168 -13.30 4.88 -15.57
N TYR A 169 -12.05 4.59 -15.20
CA TYR A 169 -10.89 5.15 -15.90
C TYR A 169 -10.74 4.59 -17.32
N GLU A 170 -11.06 3.32 -17.56
CA GLU A 170 -11.10 2.76 -18.91
C GLU A 170 -12.15 3.51 -19.79
N SER A 171 -13.31 3.87 -19.23
CA SER A 171 -14.30 4.67 -19.94
C SER A 171 -13.78 6.07 -20.30
N LEU A 172 -12.84 6.62 -19.52
CA LEU A 172 -12.20 7.90 -19.83
C LEU A 172 -11.08 7.80 -20.88
N GLY A 173 -10.78 6.61 -21.38
CA GLY A 173 -9.75 6.39 -22.39
C GLY A 173 -8.40 5.92 -21.86
N TYR A 174 -8.29 5.66 -20.56
CA TYR A 174 -7.10 5.04 -19.96
C TYR A 174 -7.06 3.54 -20.25
N GLU A 175 -5.87 2.96 -20.18
CA GLU A 175 -5.62 1.53 -20.20
C GLU A 175 -4.97 1.12 -18.88
N LEU A 176 -5.50 0.08 -18.24
CA LEU A 176 -4.93 -0.46 -17.00
C LEU A 176 -3.52 -1.03 -17.28
N VAL A 177 -2.52 -0.53 -16.55
CA VAL A 177 -1.17 -1.08 -16.57
C VAL A 177 -1.02 -2.12 -15.47
N LYS A 178 -1.45 -1.78 -14.24
CA LYS A 178 -1.36 -2.67 -13.10
C LYS A 178 -2.43 -2.34 -12.06
N ASP A 179 -3.15 -3.36 -11.64
CA ASP A 179 -3.88 -3.32 -10.38
C ASP A 179 -2.97 -3.87 -9.28
N GLY A 180 -2.48 -2.97 -8.43
CA GLY A 180 -1.62 -3.32 -7.31
C GLY A 180 -2.39 -3.56 -6.00
N TYR A 181 -3.73 -3.52 -6.03
CA TYR A 181 -4.53 -3.85 -4.87
C TYR A 181 -4.60 -5.36 -4.67
N VAL A 182 -4.05 -5.83 -3.54
CA VAL A 182 -4.01 -7.25 -3.19
C VAL A 182 -4.89 -7.58 -1.98
N GLY A 183 -5.61 -6.58 -1.45
CA GLY A 183 -6.38 -6.75 -0.23
C GLY A 183 -5.51 -6.99 1.01
N GLY A 184 -6.07 -7.72 1.97
CA GLY A 184 -5.40 -8.05 3.22
C GLY A 184 -6.09 -7.48 4.44
N LYS A 185 -5.35 -7.28 5.52
CA LYS A 185 -5.84 -6.74 6.78
C LYS A 185 -5.20 -5.39 7.06
N PHE A 186 -5.93 -4.52 7.76
CA PHE A 186 -5.37 -3.28 8.29
C PHE A 186 -4.21 -3.58 9.25
N GLY A 187 -3.16 -2.76 9.17
CA GLY A 187 -2.01 -2.76 10.07
C GLY A 187 -2.04 -1.57 11.01
N GLU A 188 -0.96 -1.37 11.79
CA GLU A 188 -0.76 -0.13 12.55
C GLU A 188 -0.48 1.05 11.63
N ASP A 189 0.35 0.81 10.61
CA ASP A 189 0.64 1.79 9.58
C ASP A 189 -0.42 1.76 8.47
N THR A 190 -0.63 2.93 7.85
CA THR A 190 -1.48 3.05 6.67
C THR A 190 -0.93 2.20 5.53
N LYS A 191 -1.73 1.24 5.05
CA LYS A 191 -1.37 0.45 3.87
C LYS A 191 -1.70 1.20 2.61
N THR A 192 -0.73 1.32 1.71
CA THR A 192 -0.88 2.03 0.44
C THR A 192 -0.79 1.05 -0.73
N PHE A 193 -1.76 1.13 -1.65
CA PHE A 193 -1.83 0.35 -2.87
C PHE A 193 -1.88 1.28 -4.07
N TYR A 194 -1.23 0.90 -5.16
CA TYR A 194 -1.20 1.68 -6.39
C TYR A 194 -1.91 0.93 -7.51
N VAL A 195 -2.83 1.64 -8.18
CA VAL A 195 -3.47 1.18 -9.42
C VAL A 195 -3.01 2.13 -10.51
N THR A 196 -2.30 1.61 -11.50
CA THR A 196 -1.63 2.43 -12.49
C THR A 196 -2.26 2.27 -13.86
N PHE A 197 -2.41 3.40 -14.55
CA PHE A 197 -2.98 3.52 -15.88
C PHE A 197 -2.03 4.27 -16.79
N LYS A 198 -2.14 4.00 -18.08
CA LYS A 198 -1.55 4.82 -19.14
C LYS A 198 -2.65 5.35 -20.04
N HIS A 199 -2.33 6.35 -20.84
CA HIS A 199 -3.24 6.80 -21.88
C HIS A 199 -3.40 5.71 -22.95
N GLY A 200 -4.64 5.35 -23.25
CA GLY A 200 -4.96 4.53 -24.41
C GLY A 200 -4.83 5.32 -25.70
N THR A 201 -4.54 4.63 -26.79
CA THR A 201 -4.41 5.24 -28.12
C THR A 201 -5.32 4.56 -29.13
N VAL A 202 -5.68 5.28 -30.18
CA VAL A 202 -6.41 4.75 -31.34
C VAL A 202 -5.74 5.22 -32.63
N VAL A 203 -5.54 4.25 -33.54
CA VAL A 203 -5.03 4.51 -34.88
C VAL A 203 -6.16 5.05 -35.77
N VAL A 204 -5.87 6.10 -36.51
CA VAL A 204 -6.69 6.52 -37.65
C VAL A 204 -5.88 6.40 -38.94
N ASN A 205 -6.46 5.74 -39.94
CA ASN A 205 -5.92 5.54 -41.26
C ASN A 205 -7.09 5.40 -42.26
N PRO A 206 -6.88 5.27 -43.57
CA PRO A 206 -7.99 5.17 -44.54
C PRO A 206 -8.92 3.99 -44.32
N GLU A 207 -8.48 2.94 -43.60
CA GLU A 207 -9.29 1.76 -43.28
C GLU A 207 -10.09 1.96 -41.98
N THR A 208 -9.54 2.81 -41.09
CA THR A 208 -10.09 3.10 -39.76
C THR A 208 -10.25 4.61 -39.61
N LEU A 209 -11.08 5.23 -40.43
CA LEU A 209 -11.35 6.68 -40.39
C LEU A 209 -12.00 7.04 -39.06
N GLY A 210 -11.54 8.12 -38.47
CA GLY A 210 -12.26 8.78 -37.38
C GLY A 210 -13.57 9.38 -37.93
N LYS A 211 -14.58 9.40 -37.09
CA LYS A 211 -15.84 10.09 -37.42
C LYS A 211 -15.89 11.37 -36.63
N PRO A 212 -15.66 12.52 -37.28
CA PRO A 212 -15.70 13.81 -36.61
C PRO A 212 -17.01 13.96 -35.83
N ASP A 213 -16.91 14.60 -34.67
CA ASP A 213 -18.02 14.80 -33.72
C ASP A 213 -18.52 13.51 -33.00
N GLU A 214 -18.11 12.31 -33.40
CA GLU A 214 -18.33 11.11 -32.59
C GLU A 214 -17.29 11.00 -31.47
N LEU A 215 -17.71 10.42 -30.34
CA LEU A 215 -16.83 10.16 -29.18
C LEU A 215 -15.78 9.12 -29.55
N ILE A 216 -14.51 9.35 -29.13
CA ILE A 216 -13.44 8.37 -29.27
C ILE A 216 -13.74 7.16 -28.39
N ASN A 217 -14.29 7.40 -27.20
CA ASN A 217 -14.79 6.35 -26.32
C ASN A 217 -16.32 6.55 -26.11
N PRO A 218 -17.16 5.69 -26.68
CA PRO A 218 -18.63 5.82 -26.58
C PRO A 218 -19.17 5.77 -25.14
N ASP A 219 -18.43 5.13 -24.21
CA ASP A 219 -18.83 4.99 -22.81
C ASP A 219 -18.60 6.26 -21.98
N ASN A 220 -17.96 7.29 -22.58
CA ASN A 220 -17.72 8.58 -21.96
C ASN A 220 -18.48 9.70 -22.70
N PRO A 221 -19.72 10.05 -22.30
CA PRO A 221 -20.54 11.06 -23.01
C PRO A 221 -19.92 12.45 -23.01
N ASP A 222 -19.06 12.78 -22.05
CA ASP A 222 -18.34 14.05 -21.95
C ASP A 222 -16.90 13.95 -22.47
N GLY A 223 -16.56 12.83 -23.08
CA GLY A 223 -15.22 12.52 -23.55
C GLY A 223 -14.80 13.27 -24.83
N PRO A 224 -13.53 13.13 -25.21
CA PRO A 224 -13.00 13.72 -26.41
C PRO A 224 -13.62 13.08 -27.65
N LYS A 225 -13.75 13.92 -28.70
CA LYS A 225 -14.24 13.52 -30.01
C LYS A 225 -13.10 13.38 -31.00
N TYR A 226 -13.35 12.62 -32.07
CA TYR A 226 -12.40 12.53 -33.16
C TYR A 226 -12.13 13.89 -33.80
N PRO A 227 -10.85 14.24 -34.09
CA PRO A 227 -10.50 15.46 -34.80
C PRO A 227 -11.17 15.50 -36.19
N ALA A 228 -11.52 16.72 -36.66
CA ALA A 228 -12.22 16.91 -37.93
C ALA A 228 -11.49 16.35 -39.15
N ASP A 229 -10.17 16.38 -39.13
CA ASP A 229 -9.30 15.89 -40.21
C ASP A 229 -9.13 14.37 -40.23
N SER A 230 -9.55 13.66 -39.17
CA SER A 230 -9.50 12.19 -39.10
C SER A 230 -10.45 11.47 -40.06
N ALA A 231 -11.42 12.18 -40.62
CA ALA A 231 -12.40 11.63 -41.59
C ALA A 231 -11.91 11.56 -43.04
N ASN A 232 -10.86 12.32 -43.36
CA ASN A 232 -10.38 12.43 -44.75
C ASN A 232 -8.85 12.33 -44.78
N LEU A 233 -8.39 11.11 -44.73
CA LEU A 233 -6.97 10.77 -44.70
C LEU A 233 -6.38 10.46 -46.06
N ASN A 234 -7.19 10.55 -47.12
CA ASN A 234 -6.78 10.42 -48.51
C ASN A 234 -6.76 11.80 -49.18
N LYS A 235 -5.67 12.11 -49.87
CA LYS A 235 -5.56 13.34 -50.65
C LYS A 235 -5.03 13.07 -52.04
N ASP A 236 -5.84 13.37 -53.04
CA ASP A 236 -5.42 13.31 -54.43
C ASP A 236 -4.73 14.60 -54.83
N VAL A 237 -3.58 14.48 -55.44
CA VAL A 237 -2.86 15.60 -56.05
C VAL A 237 -2.69 15.29 -57.51
N THR A 238 -3.30 16.10 -58.35
CA THR A 238 -3.21 15.97 -59.82
C THR A 238 -2.15 16.89 -60.32
N ASN A 239 -1.22 16.29 -61.02
CA ASN A 239 -0.18 17.02 -61.74
C ASN A 239 -0.46 16.99 -63.25
N THR A 240 -0.56 18.14 -63.86
CA THR A 240 -0.81 18.26 -65.29
C THR A 240 0.37 18.96 -65.99
N ILE A 241 0.90 18.31 -66.98
CA ILE A 241 1.96 18.85 -67.85
C ILE A 241 1.33 19.32 -69.15
N HIS A 242 1.39 20.61 -69.37
CA HIS A 242 0.96 21.19 -70.64
C HIS A 242 2.15 21.33 -71.60
N TYR A 243 1.95 20.80 -72.78
CA TYR A 243 2.96 20.93 -73.85
C TYR A 243 2.54 22.03 -74.77
N VAL A 244 3.27 23.13 -74.79
CA VAL A 244 2.96 24.33 -75.59
C VAL A 244 4.12 24.76 -76.44
N TYR A 245 3.82 25.36 -77.62
CA TYR A 245 4.80 26.05 -78.43
C TYR A 245 5.17 27.40 -77.80
N ALA A 246 6.18 28.07 -78.35
CA ALA A 246 6.68 29.35 -77.82
C ALA A 246 5.64 30.48 -77.94
N ASP A 247 4.66 30.36 -78.84
CA ASP A 247 3.53 31.27 -79.04
C ASP A 247 2.33 30.98 -78.13
N GLY A 248 2.43 29.97 -77.22
CA GLY A 248 1.42 29.59 -76.29
C GLY A 248 0.39 28.57 -76.86
N THR A 249 0.50 28.19 -78.12
CA THR A 249 -0.41 27.19 -78.69
C THR A 249 -0.07 25.79 -78.28
N THR A 250 -1.07 24.90 -78.22
CA THR A 250 -0.90 23.51 -77.75
C THR A 250 0.00 22.72 -78.74
N ALA A 251 1.13 22.23 -78.27
CA ALA A 251 2.08 21.43 -79.08
C ALA A 251 1.65 19.95 -79.10
N LYS A 252 1.05 19.47 -78.01
CA LYS A 252 0.66 18.09 -77.80
C LYS A 252 -0.40 18.04 -76.68
N PRO A 253 -1.25 17.03 -76.61
CA PRO A 253 -2.19 16.87 -75.50
C PRO A 253 -1.48 16.88 -74.15
N SER A 254 -2.09 17.52 -73.16
CA SER A 254 -1.60 17.54 -71.77
C SER A 254 -1.50 16.13 -71.20
N HIS A 255 -0.50 15.90 -70.40
CA HIS A 255 -0.37 14.69 -69.61
C HIS A 255 -0.79 14.96 -68.17
N THR A 256 -1.79 14.21 -67.69
CA THR A 256 -2.29 14.34 -66.31
C THR A 256 -1.99 13.06 -65.52
N GLN A 257 -1.45 13.22 -64.36
CA GLN A 257 -1.20 12.12 -63.41
C GLN A 257 -1.78 12.52 -62.06
N THR A 258 -2.55 11.59 -61.47
CA THR A 258 -3.08 11.75 -60.11
C THR A 258 -2.26 10.84 -59.18
N LEU A 259 -1.80 11.40 -58.06
CA LEU A 259 -1.16 10.70 -56.99
C LEU A 259 -2.04 10.77 -55.74
N THR A 260 -2.41 9.63 -55.21
CA THR A 260 -3.15 9.54 -53.93
C THR A 260 -2.19 9.42 -52.78
N PHE A 261 -2.26 10.34 -51.87
CA PHE A 261 -1.51 10.29 -50.61
C PHE A 261 -2.42 9.76 -49.51
N ILE A 262 -1.85 8.86 -48.67
CA ILE A 262 -2.53 8.20 -47.58
C ILE A 262 -1.95 8.73 -46.28
N GLY A 263 -2.80 9.25 -45.41
CA GLY A 263 -2.43 9.71 -44.10
C GLY A 263 -2.75 8.65 -43.01
N SER A 264 -2.00 8.67 -41.97
CA SER A 264 -2.31 7.91 -40.75
C SER A 264 -1.86 8.69 -39.52
N GLY A 265 -2.50 8.49 -38.39
CA GLY A 265 -2.14 9.14 -37.14
C GLY A 265 -2.53 8.29 -35.94
N MET A 266 -1.97 8.67 -34.81
CA MET A 266 -2.31 8.08 -33.53
C MET A 266 -2.99 9.14 -32.68
N ILE A 267 -4.16 8.84 -32.13
CA ILE A 267 -4.91 9.75 -31.25
C ILE A 267 -4.88 9.18 -29.84
N ASP A 268 -4.57 10.03 -28.88
CA ASP A 268 -4.68 9.76 -27.45
C ASP A 268 -6.16 9.78 -27.05
N LYS A 269 -6.67 8.68 -26.51
CA LYS A 269 -8.09 8.53 -26.14
C LYS A 269 -8.51 9.40 -24.95
N VAL A 270 -7.56 9.81 -24.12
CA VAL A 270 -7.84 10.66 -22.94
C VAL A 270 -7.97 12.13 -23.34
N THR A 271 -7.15 12.59 -24.28
CA THR A 271 -7.07 14.00 -24.67
C THR A 271 -7.75 14.32 -26.01
N GLY A 272 -7.94 13.33 -26.86
CA GLY A 272 -8.45 13.50 -28.22
C GLY A 272 -7.46 14.12 -29.21
N GLN A 273 -6.20 14.28 -28.79
CA GLN A 273 -5.16 14.91 -29.59
C GLN A 273 -4.32 13.87 -30.34
N TYR A 274 -3.83 14.24 -31.53
CA TYR A 274 -2.79 13.46 -32.18
C TYR A 274 -1.53 13.47 -31.32
N VAL A 275 -0.93 12.30 -31.16
CA VAL A 275 0.28 12.11 -30.36
C VAL A 275 1.34 11.31 -31.10
N GLU A 276 2.62 11.52 -30.76
CA GLU A 276 3.67 10.60 -31.11
C GLU A 276 3.65 9.41 -30.14
N VAL A 277 3.93 8.23 -30.67
CA VAL A 277 4.09 7.00 -29.89
C VAL A 277 5.46 6.39 -30.09
N ASP A 278 5.89 5.61 -29.09
CA ASP A 278 7.08 4.77 -29.18
C ASP A 278 6.80 3.49 -30.01
N GLU A 279 7.80 2.63 -30.09
CA GLU A 279 7.70 1.33 -30.80
C GLU A 279 6.68 0.36 -30.18
N ASN A 280 6.31 0.56 -28.91
CA ASN A 280 5.34 -0.23 -28.18
C ASN A 280 3.92 0.41 -28.22
N GLY A 281 3.75 1.54 -28.89
CA GLY A 281 2.49 2.27 -28.98
C GLY A 281 2.16 3.15 -27.76
N ASN A 282 3.10 3.35 -26.83
CA ASN A 282 2.91 4.26 -25.72
C ASN A 282 3.13 5.71 -26.14
N VAL A 283 2.34 6.62 -25.59
CA VAL A 283 2.45 8.06 -25.86
C VAL A 283 3.84 8.56 -25.43
N LYS A 284 4.54 9.22 -26.36
CA LYS A 284 5.80 9.88 -26.06
C LYS A 284 5.57 11.18 -25.33
N LEU A 285 6.49 11.52 -24.41
CA LEU A 285 6.44 12.73 -23.60
C LEU A 285 7.60 13.67 -23.92
N ASP A 286 7.34 14.96 -23.81
CA ASP A 286 8.38 15.99 -23.82
C ASP A 286 9.16 16.01 -22.48
N GLU A 287 10.18 16.87 -22.37
CA GLU A 287 10.99 17.02 -21.15
C GLU A 287 10.18 17.51 -19.93
N LYS A 288 8.98 18.02 -20.15
CA LYS A 288 8.07 18.51 -19.10
C LYS A 288 7.01 17.48 -18.71
N GLY A 289 7.03 16.29 -19.34
CA GLY A 289 6.07 15.21 -19.10
C GLY A 289 4.71 15.44 -19.78
N ASN A 290 4.65 16.26 -20.86
CA ASN A 290 3.44 16.39 -21.66
C ASN A 290 3.51 15.49 -22.90
N PRO A 291 2.35 14.94 -23.37
CA PRO A 291 2.32 14.23 -24.63
C PRO A 291 2.87 15.07 -25.79
N ILE A 292 3.81 14.49 -26.56
CA ILE A 292 4.34 15.15 -27.75
C ILE A 292 3.25 15.14 -28.81
N PRO A 293 2.84 16.33 -29.33
CA PRO A 293 1.84 16.41 -30.37
C PRO A 293 2.27 15.64 -31.61
N GLY A 294 1.46 14.67 -32.00
CA GLY A 294 1.63 13.94 -33.25
C GLY A 294 1.13 14.74 -34.46
N LYS A 295 1.44 14.24 -35.62
CA LYS A 295 0.94 14.74 -36.90
C LYS A 295 0.45 13.57 -37.74
N LEU A 296 -0.49 13.84 -38.66
CA LEU A 296 -0.82 12.85 -39.67
C LEU A 296 0.43 12.55 -40.50
N ASN A 297 0.87 11.28 -40.42
CA ASN A 297 1.98 10.82 -41.24
C ASN A 297 1.56 10.79 -42.69
N GLY A 298 2.10 11.63 -43.50
CA GLY A 298 1.71 11.80 -44.93
C GLY A 298 1.94 13.22 -45.42
N GLN A 299 1.78 14.21 -44.57
CA GLN A 299 2.00 15.61 -44.95
C GLN A 299 3.46 15.92 -45.32
N HIS A 300 4.44 15.32 -44.61
CA HIS A 300 5.86 15.51 -44.96
C HIS A 300 6.36 14.66 -46.13
N LEU A 301 5.72 13.50 -46.38
CA LEU A 301 6.07 12.65 -47.53
C LEU A 301 5.49 13.23 -48.83
N MET A 302 4.49 14.13 -48.77
CA MET A 302 3.90 14.76 -49.90
C MET A 302 4.88 15.67 -50.70
N GLU A 303 5.60 16.53 -50.00
CA GLU A 303 6.58 17.45 -50.62
C GLU A 303 7.77 16.72 -51.28
N LEU A 304 8.30 15.70 -50.62
CA LEU A 304 9.46 14.96 -51.10
C LEU A 304 9.11 14.03 -52.28
N ARG A 305 7.89 13.41 -52.28
CA ARG A 305 7.45 12.53 -53.37
C ARG A 305 7.02 13.31 -54.62
N LEU A 306 6.36 14.42 -54.44
CA LEU A 306 6.03 15.31 -55.56
C LEU A 306 7.33 15.75 -56.28
N TYR A 307 8.35 16.16 -55.56
CA TYR A 307 9.62 16.58 -56.12
C TYR A 307 10.33 15.42 -56.86
N LYS A 308 10.36 14.24 -56.27
CA LYS A 308 10.98 13.03 -56.87
C LYS A 308 10.22 12.51 -58.08
N SER A 309 8.89 12.52 -58.05
CA SER A 309 8.09 12.08 -59.22
C SER A 309 8.12 13.10 -60.35
N PHE A 310 8.24 14.39 -60.03
CA PHE A 310 8.42 15.43 -61.05
C PHE A 310 9.74 15.24 -61.83
N LEU A 311 10.80 14.86 -61.14
CA LEU A 311 12.10 14.58 -61.77
C LEU A 311 12.12 13.25 -62.57
N GLN A 312 11.22 12.30 -62.26
CA GLN A 312 11.12 11.03 -63.00
C GLN A 312 10.25 11.11 -64.27
N ILE A 313 9.35 12.09 -64.35
CA ILE A 313 8.45 12.27 -65.48
C ILE A 313 9.02 13.13 -66.60
N LEU A 314 10.16 13.80 -66.35
CA LEU A 314 10.91 14.44 -67.47
C LEU A 314 11.57 13.35 -68.32
N PRO A 315 11.03 13.02 -69.49
CA PRO A 315 11.72 12.11 -70.39
C PRO A 315 13.08 12.71 -70.75
N ALA A 316 14.13 11.89 -70.62
CA ALA A 316 15.52 12.27 -70.91
C ALA A 316 15.71 12.80 -72.34
N THR A 317 14.67 12.86 -73.15
CA THR A 317 14.71 13.37 -74.53
C THR A 317 13.40 14.04 -74.92
N LEU A 318 13.26 15.31 -74.60
CA LEU A 318 12.48 16.17 -75.43
C LEU A 318 13.47 17.11 -76.21
N GLN A 319 14.16 16.56 -77.18
CA GLN A 319 14.80 17.39 -78.22
C GLN A 319 13.73 17.81 -79.17
N ILE A 320 13.15 18.99 -78.94
CA ILE A 320 12.39 19.69 -79.98
C ILE A 320 13.29 20.84 -80.40
N GLY A 321 13.93 20.68 -81.61
CA GLY A 321 14.59 21.70 -82.44
C GLY A 321 15.34 22.80 -81.67
N LYS A 322 16.63 22.68 -81.57
CA LYS A 322 17.66 23.69 -81.26
C LYS A 322 17.34 24.86 -80.30
N LYS A 323 16.39 24.75 -79.37
CA LYS A 323 16.25 25.76 -78.30
C LYS A 323 15.69 25.10 -77.03
N LEU A 324 16.53 25.08 -75.99
CA LEU A 324 16.09 24.79 -74.61
C LEU A 324 15.16 25.90 -74.18
N VAL A 325 13.89 25.59 -73.95
CA VAL A 325 12.97 26.51 -73.28
C VAL A 325 12.97 26.16 -71.80
N ALA A 326 13.49 27.08 -71.02
CA ALA A 326 13.45 26.97 -69.57
C ALA A 326 12.00 27.04 -69.11
N LEU A 327 11.52 26.02 -68.41
CA LEU A 327 10.28 26.08 -67.63
C LEU A 327 10.45 27.09 -66.48
N LYS A 328 9.70 28.19 -66.54
CA LYS A 328 9.47 29.05 -65.37
C LYS A 328 8.39 28.39 -64.51
N MET A 329 8.77 27.97 -63.27
CA MET A 329 7.82 27.63 -62.26
C MET A 329 7.10 28.84 -61.72
#